data_e13fd00afa70aff46a85a2a7d1ac2d96
#
_entry.id   e13fd00afa70aff46a85a2a7d1ac2d96
#
_cell.length_a   1.000
_cell.length_b   1.000
_cell.length_c   1.000
_cell.angle_alpha   90.00
_cell.angle_beta   90.00
_cell.angle_gamma   90.00
#
_symmetry.space_group_name_H-M   'P 1'
#
loop_
_entity.id
_entity.type
_entity.pdbx_description
1 polymer ?
#
loop_
_entity_poly.entity_id
_entity_poly.type
_entity_poly.pdbx_seq_one_letter_code
_entity_poly.pdbx_strand_id
1 'polypeptide(L)'
;MTYSEAGFQIVLTGNVVEFSGKLEKSSYEKVDEFLRNIDQTVSAPMCILDLRQLLFLNSSGIRSLATFMLGSPKQFELRINPEITWQKESIPTLTYLKPNAICLAA
;
A
#
# COMPACT_ATOMS: atom_id res chain seq x y z
N MET A 1 -1.94 4.69 13.97
CA MET A 1 -2.10 5.77 12.98
C MET A 1 -3.21 5.40 11.99
N THR A 2 -4.04 6.35 11.69
CA THR A 2 -5.17 6.13 10.77
C THR A 2 -5.32 7.32 9.84
N TYR A 3 -5.51 7.05 8.55
CA TYR A 3 -5.89 8.03 7.56
C TYR A 3 -7.26 7.65 7.02
N SER A 4 -8.20 8.59 6.98
CA SER A 4 -9.54 8.34 6.47
C SER A 4 -10.00 9.47 5.58
N GLU A 5 -10.65 9.10 4.48
CA GLU A 5 -11.43 10.01 3.66
C GLU A 5 -12.67 9.27 3.18
N ALA A 6 -13.59 9.95 2.49
CA ALA A 6 -14.86 9.34 2.11
C ALA A 6 -14.63 8.03 1.33
N GLY A 7 -15.05 6.90 1.92
CA GLY A 7 -14.99 5.59 1.29
C GLY A 7 -13.62 4.92 1.27
N PHE A 8 -12.59 5.51 1.89
CA PHE A 8 -11.23 4.99 1.87
C PHE A 8 -10.55 5.17 3.22
N GLN A 9 -9.76 4.17 3.65
CA GLN A 9 -9.07 4.20 4.94
C GLN A 9 -7.73 3.46 4.87
N ILE A 10 -6.74 4.00 5.60
CA ILE A 10 -5.45 3.33 5.84
C ILE A 10 -5.23 3.26 7.35
N VAL A 11 -4.94 2.07 7.86
CA VAL A 11 -4.69 1.86 9.29
C VAL A 11 -3.33 1.18 9.48
N LEU A 12 -2.48 1.78 10.29
CA LEU A 12 -1.22 1.18 10.70
C LEU A 12 -1.38 0.52 12.07
N THR A 13 -1.07 -0.77 12.17
CA THR A 13 -1.00 -1.52 13.42
C THR A 13 0.31 -2.30 13.44
N GLY A 14 1.22 -1.93 14.35
CA GLY A 14 2.56 -2.52 14.34
C GLY A 14 3.30 -2.20 13.06
N ASN A 15 3.62 -3.23 12.26
CA ASN A 15 4.23 -3.07 10.93
C ASN A 15 3.27 -3.47 9.80
N VAL A 16 1.97 -3.59 10.10
CA VAL A 16 0.94 -3.93 9.10
C VAL A 16 0.17 -2.68 8.74
N VAL A 17 0.17 -2.35 7.46
CA VAL A 17 -0.59 -1.24 6.89
C VAL A 17 -1.79 -1.82 6.15
N GLU A 18 -2.99 -1.63 6.69
CA GLU A 18 -4.20 -2.14 6.10
C GLU A 18 -4.92 -1.05 5.32
N PHE A 19 -5.19 -1.32 4.05
CA PHE A 19 -5.94 -0.44 3.17
C PHE A 19 -7.34 -1.01 2.97
N SER A 20 -8.36 -0.16 3.01
CA SER A 20 -9.74 -0.59 2.79
C SER A 20 -10.55 0.45 2.04
N GLY A 21 -11.60 -0.04 1.36
CA GLY A 21 -12.53 0.81 0.64
C GLY A 21 -12.11 1.12 -0.78
N LYS A 22 -12.48 2.31 -1.26
CA LYS A 22 -12.25 2.73 -2.65
C LYS A 22 -11.60 4.10 -2.67
N LEU A 23 -10.42 4.20 -3.27
CA LEU A 23 -9.77 5.49 -3.54
C LEU A 23 -10.10 5.89 -4.98
N GLU A 24 -11.17 6.66 -5.14
CA GLU A 24 -11.67 7.10 -6.44
C GLU A 24 -11.26 8.53 -6.78
N LYS A 25 -11.26 9.41 -5.78
CA LYS A 25 -10.85 10.81 -5.94
C LYS A 25 -9.51 11.00 -5.29
N SER A 26 -8.66 11.74 -5.97
CA SER A 26 -7.27 11.85 -5.55
C SER A 26 -7.06 12.94 -4.51
N SER A 27 -6.74 12.52 -3.29
CA SER A 27 -6.00 13.32 -2.33
C SER A 27 -4.59 12.75 -2.22
N TYR A 28 -3.95 12.49 -3.36
CA TYR A 28 -2.68 11.78 -3.39
C TYR A 28 -1.61 12.43 -2.52
N GLU A 29 -1.62 13.74 -2.41
CA GLU A 29 -0.66 14.47 -1.57
C GLU A 29 -0.81 14.08 -0.09
N LYS A 30 -2.04 13.97 0.40
CA LYS A 30 -2.31 13.55 1.78
C LYS A 30 -1.99 12.08 1.99
N VAL A 31 -2.29 11.25 1.02
CA VAL A 31 -1.94 9.82 1.06
C VAL A 31 -0.42 9.66 1.08
N ASP A 32 0.29 10.36 0.21
CA ASP A 32 1.76 10.33 0.17
C ASP A 32 2.36 10.79 1.49
N GLU A 33 1.85 11.86 2.08
CA GLU A 33 2.31 12.34 3.37
C GLU A 33 2.09 11.31 4.47
N PHE A 34 0.91 10.68 4.50
CA PHE A 34 0.60 9.64 5.48
C PHE A 34 1.54 8.45 5.33
N LEU A 35 1.80 7.99 4.11
CA LEU A 35 2.72 6.89 3.85
C LEU A 35 4.15 7.23 4.25
N ARG A 36 4.61 8.45 4.01
CA ARG A 36 5.92 8.89 4.50
C ARG A 36 6.00 8.87 6.02
N ASN A 37 4.94 9.28 6.70
CA ASN A 37 4.87 9.23 8.16
C ASN A 37 4.91 7.80 8.67
N ILE A 38 4.26 6.86 7.97
CA ILE A 38 4.35 5.43 8.28
C ILE A 38 5.79 4.95 8.17
N ASP A 39 6.48 5.30 7.10
CA ASP A 39 7.85 4.88 6.89
C ASP A 39 8.78 5.34 8.02
N GLN A 40 8.56 6.55 8.53
CA GLN A 40 9.32 7.10 9.65
C GLN A 40 8.93 6.48 10.99
N THR A 41 7.67 6.07 11.15
CA THR A 41 7.13 5.55 12.40
C THR A 41 7.48 4.08 12.60
N VAL A 42 7.41 3.28 11.53
CA VAL A 42 7.69 1.84 11.59
C VAL A 42 9.20 1.62 11.63
N SER A 43 9.69 1.10 12.75
CA SER A 43 11.12 0.81 12.91
C SER A 43 11.50 -0.59 12.40
N ALA A 44 10.53 -1.49 12.21
CA ALA A 44 10.78 -2.83 11.73
C ALA A 44 11.34 -2.81 10.30
N PRO A 45 12.25 -3.74 9.95
CA PRO A 45 12.81 -3.81 8.60
C PRO A 45 11.82 -4.32 7.55
N MET A 46 10.73 -4.96 7.98
CA MET A 46 9.67 -5.49 7.12
C MET A 46 8.38 -4.72 7.37
N CYS A 47 7.73 -4.29 6.31
CA CYS A 47 6.41 -3.67 6.36
C CYS A 47 5.44 -4.50 5.53
N ILE A 48 4.28 -4.80 6.08
CA ILE A 48 3.26 -5.60 5.42
C ILE A 48 2.17 -4.66 4.92
N LEU A 49 1.90 -4.68 3.62
CA LEU A 49 0.81 -3.92 3.01
C LEU A 49 -0.35 -4.87 2.75
N ASP A 50 -1.39 -4.75 3.55
CA ASP A 50 -2.57 -5.60 3.44
C ASP A 50 -3.62 -4.89 2.57
N LEU A 51 -3.74 -5.34 1.33
CA LEU A 51 -4.63 -4.77 0.33
C LEU A 51 -5.92 -5.58 0.14
N ARG A 52 -6.14 -6.63 0.94
CA ARG A 52 -7.24 -7.56 0.71
C ARG A 52 -8.62 -6.91 0.78
N GLN A 53 -8.75 -5.81 1.53
CA GLN A 53 -10.01 -5.06 1.66
C GLN A 53 -10.05 -3.81 0.78
N LEU A 54 -9.07 -3.61 -0.08
CA LEU A 54 -9.00 -2.45 -0.96
C LEU A 54 -9.73 -2.77 -2.27
N LEU A 55 -10.96 -2.30 -2.36
CA LEU A 55 -11.86 -2.64 -3.47
C LEU A 55 -11.50 -1.94 -4.77
N PHE A 56 -10.97 -0.71 -4.66
CA PHE A 56 -10.56 0.05 -5.83
C PHE A 56 -9.43 1.03 -5.46
N LEU A 57 -8.49 1.19 -6.38
CA LEU A 57 -7.39 2.15 -6.25
C LEU A 57 -7.16 2.76 -7.63
N ASN A 58 -7.31 4.09 -7.73
CA ASN A 58 -7.06 4.78 -8.98
C ASN A 58 -5.57 4.81 -9.32
N SER A 59 -5.23 5.26 -10.53
CA SER A 59 -3.83 5.26 -10.99
C SER A 59 -2.93 6.14 -10.12
N SER A 60 -3.44 7.24 -9.57
CA SER A 60 -2.69 8.07 -8.62
C SER A 60 -2.38 7.32 -7.34
N GLY A 61 -3.31 6.50 -6.84
CA GLY A 61 -3.10 5.68 -5.66
C GLY A 61 -2.07 4.59 -5.90
N ILE A 62 -2.10 3.94 -7.07
CA ILE A 62 -1.08 2.95 -7.45
C ILE A 62 0.30 3.61 -7.49
N ARG A 63 0.39 4.81 -8.06
CA ARG A 63 1.62 5.58 -8.09
C ARG A 63 2.12 5.91 -6.69
N SER A 64 1.22 6.28 -5.78
CA SER A 64 1.57 6.57 -4.38
C SER A 64 2.15 5.34 -3.68
N LEU A 65 1.56 4.15 -3.90
CA LEU A 65 2.12 2.90 -3.37
C LEU A 65 3.51 2.63 -3.93
N ALA A 66 3.68 2.77 -5.24
CA ALA A 66 4.97 2.54 -5.90
C ALA A 66 6.04 3.50 -5.35
N THR A 67 5.71 4.79 -5.26
CA THR A 67 6.63 5.82 -4.75
C THR A 67 7.02 5.54 -3.30
N PHE A 68 6.07 5.13 -2.48
CA PHE A 68 6.30 4.77 -1.08
C PHE A 68 7.31 3.63 -0.97
N MET A 69 7.09 2.54 -1.71
CA MET A 69 7.97 1.38 -1.66
C MET A 69 9.35 1.67 -2.25
N LEU A 70 9.42 2.44 -3.33
CA LEU A 70 10.70 2.80 -3.95
C LEU A 70 11.54 3.71 -3.05
N GLY A 71 10.90 4.61 -2.31
CA GLY A 71 11.59 5.56 -1.43
C GLY A 71 11.98 5.01 -0.07
N SER A 72 11.52 3.83 0.30
CA SER A 72 11.77 3.24 1.61
C SER A 72 12.90 2.20 1.55
N PRO A 73 13.79 2.16 2.56
CA PRO A 73 14.80 1.10 2.65
C PRO A 73 14.26 -0.24 3.15
N LYS A 74 12.97 -0.30 3.50
CA LYS A 74 12.36 -1.49 4.07
C LYS A 74 12.09 -2.56 3.02
N GLN A 75 11.86 -3.78 3.49
CA GLN A 75 11.27 -4.84 2.70
C GLN A 75 9.75 -4.79 2.85
N PHE A 76 9.04 -5.19 1.81
CA PHE A 76 7.59 -5.15 1.77
C PHE A 76 7.01 -6.51 1.40
N GLU A 77 5.97 -6.91 2.13
CA GLU A 77 5.14 -8.06 1.79
C GLU A 77 3.77 -7.54 1.42
N LEU A 78 3.29 -7.88 0.22
CA LEU A 78 2.00 -7.46 -0.28
C LEU A 78 0.99 -8.60 -0.10
N ARG A 79 -0.11 -8.34 0.60
CA ARG A 79 -1.22 -9.27 0.75
C ARG A 79 -2.36 -8.81 -0.14
N ILE A 80 -2.75 -9.63 -1.09
CA ILE A 80 -3.80 -9.30 -2.05
C ILE A 80 -4.98 -10.25 -1.94
N ASN A 81 -6.13 -9.82 -2.49
CA ASN A 81 -7.29 -10.66 -2.68
C ASN A 81 -7.36 -11.03 -4.16
N PRO A 82 -7.07 -12.30 -4.52
CA PRO A 82 -7.05 -12.72 -5.93
C PRO A 82 -8.42 -12.72 -6.59
N GLU A 83 -9.51 -12.60 -5.82
CA GLU A 83 -10.86 -12.48 -6.36
C GLU A 83 -11.14 -11.06 -6.86
N ILE A 84 -10.32 -10.08 -6.47
CA ILE A 84 -10.43 -8.71 -6.97
C ILE A 84 -9.54 -8.59 -8.20
N THR A 85 -10.16 -8.48 -9.36
CA THR A 85 -9.47 -8.57 -10.66
C THR A 85 -8.33 -7.57 -10.80
N TRP A 86 -8.55 -6.29 -10.45
CA TRP A 86 -7.51 -5.28 -10.62
C TRP A 86 -6.30 -5.56 -9.72
N GLN A 87 -6.51 -6.12 -8.52
CA GLN A 87 -5.39 -6.50 -7.66
C GLN A 87 -4.58 -7.63 -8.27
N LYS A 88 -5.27 -8.67 -8.73
CA LYS A 88 -4.65 -9.82 -9.36
C LYS A 88 -3.81 -9.43 -10.58
N GLU A 89 -4.29 -8.47 -11.36
CA GLU A 89 -3.63 -8.05 -12.60
C GLU A 89 -2.54 -7.00 -12.37
N SER A 90 -2.73 -6.08 -11.44
CA SER A 90 -1.87 -4.90 -11.30
C SER A 90 -0.84 -5.00 -10.17
N ILE A 91 -1.21 -5.56 -9.02
CA ILE A 91 -0.34 -5.55 -7.85
C ILE A 91 0.91 -6.42 -8.02
N PRO A 92 0.85 -7.62 -8.62
CA PRO A 92 2.07 -8.41 -8.80
C PRO A 92 3.17 -7.71 -9.57
N THR A 93 2.83 -6.80 -10.49
CA THR A 93 3.83 -6.04 -11.25
C THR A 93 4.65 -5.11 -10.36
N LEU A 94 4.11 -4.69 -9.21
CA LEU A 94 4.85 -3.84 -8.28
C LEU A 94 6.06 -4.55 -7.67
N THR A 95 6.06 -5.88 -7.63
CA THR A 95 7.22 -6.64 -7.13
C THR A 95 8.47 -6.44 -7.99
N TYR A 96 8.28 -6.09 -9.27
CA TYR A 96 9.41 -5.87 -10.18
C TYR A 96 10.13 -4.54 -9.92
N LEU A 97 9.53 -3.62 -9.16
CA LEU A 97 10.19 -2.36 -8.80
C LEU A 97 11.42 -2.57 -7.95
N LYS A 98 11.35 -3.54 -7.03
CA LYS A 98 12.45 -3.94 -6.16
C LYS A 98 12.35 -5.44 -5.92
N PRO A 99 12.83 -6.27 -6.86
CA PRO A 99 12.58 -7.73 -6.79
C PRO A 99 13.11 -8.41 -5.52
N ASN A 100 14.15 -7.85 -4.90
CA ASN A 100 14.72 -8.40 -3.68
C ASN A 100 14.10 -7.82 -2.40
N ALA A 101 13.21 -6.85 -2.51
CA ALA A 101 12.64 -6.17 -1.35
C ALA A 101 11.11 -6.17 -1.33
N ILE A 102 10.46 -6.45 -2.44
CA ILE A 102 8.99 -6.46 -2.52
C ILE A 102 8.56 -7.86 -2.96
N CYS A 103 7.74 -8.53 -2.14
CA CYS A 103 7.23 -9.86 -2.45
C CYS A 103 5.72 -9.94 -2.22
N LEU A 104 5.08 -10.88 -2.90
CA LEU A 104 3.68 -11.22 -2.63
C LEU A 104 3.65 -12.28 -1.53
N ALA A 105 2.68 -12.16 -0.62
CA ALA A 105 2.40 -13.20 0.33
C ALA A 105 1.84 -14.43 -0.38
N ALA A 106 2.28 -15.57 0.07
CA ALA A 106 1.81 -16.85 -0.48
C ALA A 106 0.33 -17.09 -0.13
#